data_cb84ef87b42ef5d0786a7accc8982f15
#
_entry.id   cb84ef87b42ef5d0786a7accc8982f15
#
_cell.length_a   1.000
_cell.length_b   1.000
_cell.length_c   1.000
_cell.angle_alpha   90.00
_cell.angle_beta   90.00
_cell.angle_gamma   90.00
#
_symmetry.space_group_name_H-M   'P 1'
#
loop_
_entity.id
_entity.type
_entity.pdbx_description
1 polymer ?
#
loop_
_entity_poly.entity_id
_entity_poly.type
_entity_poly.pdbx_seq_one_letter_code
_entity_poly.pdbx_strand_id
1 'polypeptide(L)'
;MITVSERTIAAVSTPPGSGGIGVIRISGDNALKVADRCFKAFSGQPLDSLDGYRAAYGRIISDGETVDDAVALVFRAPKSYTGEDVVEISAHGGSAVMKRVLRTVLKCGAAAAEGGEFTKRAFLNGKLDLSEAEAVMGVISARNDAALRISRAAKDGRLSKEIDGITEKLTHTAAAMGVYADYPDDEIPELDSRGFPEMLSECKEKLCRLLESYDAGKAVREGIDCAIVGKPNVGKSTVMNALCGADRSIVTDIAGTTRDVIESTVAVGDVLLTLSDTAGIDRARKSLCGADLIIAVFDLSRPADKNDTELIGQLYGRPHIAVLNKSDCAPVFDEGLLKDFKTVKMSAKNGTGLDLLKNAVTEAVGVHRLSAEDAVLISERQRDCAARALDGINEALSALSAATAKNWSRT
;
A
#
# COMPACT_ATOMS: atom_id res chain seq x y z
N MET A 1 0.06 30.43 2.31
CA MET A 1 1.31 29.78 1.91
C MET A 1 1.86 29.02 3.10
N ILE A 2 1.99 27.69 3.01
CA ILE A 2 2.65 26.90 4.05
C ILE A 2 4.15 27.12 3.85
N THR A 3 4.80 27.82 4.76
CA THR A 3 6.25 28.10 4.72
C THR A 3 7.00 26.77 4.91
N VAL A 4 7.72 26.34 3.87
CA VAL A 4 8.71 25.27 3.98
C VAL A 4 9.76 25.72 5.01
N SER A 5 10.16 24.86 5.92
CA SER A 5 11.18 25.19 6.95
C SER A 5 12.48 25.61 6.25
N GLU A 6 12.99 26.81 6.53
CA GLU A 6 14.24 27.36 5.97
C GLU A 6 15.50 26.55 6.36
N ARG A 7 15.36 25.54 7.23
CA ARG A 7 16.48 24.74 7.73
C ARG A 7 16.91 23.68 6.71
N THR A 8 18.21 23.56 6.49
CA THR A 8 18.80 22.42 5.79
C THR A 8 18.74 21.17 6.67
N ILE A 9 18.26 20.06 6.12
CA ILE A 9 18.08 18.80 6.84
C ILE A 9 19.00 17.71 6.30
N ALA A 10 19.30 16.71 7.13
CA ALA A 10 20.06 15.55 6.73
C ALA A 10 19.58 14.28 7.46
N ALA A 11 19.65 13.16 6.74
CA ALA A 11 19.42 11.83 7.30
C ALA A 11 20.18 10.75 6.54
N VAL A 12 20.33 9.57 7.16
CA VAL A 12 20.72 8.34 6.46
C VAL A 12 19.54 7.89 5.62
N SER A 13 19.75 7.70 4.32
CA SER A 13 18.70 7.33 3.35
C SER A 13 18.73 5.85 2.95
N THR A 14 19.71 5.08 3.45
CA THR A 14 19.80 3.63 3.29
C THR A 14 19.27 2.91 4.53
N PRO A 15 18.74 1.67 4.38
CA PRO A 15 18.27 0.90 5.53
C PRO A 15 19.35 0.74 6.60
N PRO A 16 18.97 0.62 7.90
CA PRO A 16 19.93 0.33 8.96
C PRO A 16 20.49 -1.08 8.78
N GLY A 17 21.81 -1.23 9.04
CA GLY A 17 22.50 -2.52 8.91
C GLY A 17 23.93 -2.32 8.42
N SER A 18 24.65 -3.42 8.18
CA SER A 18 25.98 -3.42 7.56
C SER A 18 25.85 -3.71 6.08
N GLY A 19 26.24 -2.75 5.25
CA GLY A 19 26.26 -2.88 3.79
C GLY A 19 27.57 -2.35 3.20
N GLY A 20 27.83 -2.59 1.93
CA GLY A 20 28.99 -2.03 1.24
C GLY A 20 28.95 -0.51 1.14
N ILE A 21 27.75 0.07 0.93
CA ILE A 21 27.52 1.50 0.73
C ILE A 21 26.37 1.95 1.61
N GLY A 22 26.55 3.14 2.22
CA GLY A 22 25.49 3.88 2.88
C GLY A 22 25.40 5.30 2.32
N VAL A 23 24.20 5.86 2.26
CA VAL A 23 23.95 7.18 1.70
C VAL A 23 23.36 8.11 2.76
N ILE A 24 23.94 9.29 2.87
CA ILE A 24 23.37 10.41 3.63
C ILE A 24 22.86 11.44 2.64
N ARG A 25 21.60 11.84 2.79
CA ARG A 25 20.99 12.91 2.01
C ARG A 25 20.92 14.18 2.81
N ILE A 26 21.31 15.29 2.19
CA ILE A 26 21.24 16.65 2.71
C ILE A 26 20.34 17.43 1.78
N SER A 27 19.35 18.17 2.29
CA SER A 27 18.40 18.95 1.46
C SER A 27 18.11 20.30 2.09
N GLY A 28 18.01 21.33 1.28
CA GLY A 28 17.69 22.70 1.68
C GLY A 28 18.64 23.72 1.04
N ASP A 29 18.36 25.01 1.22
CA ASP A 29 19.08 26.14 0.59
C ASP A 29 20.58 26.16 0.87
N ASN A 30 21.00 25.60 2.00
CA ASN A 30 22.41 25.54 2.37
C ASN A 30 23.01 24.12 2.23
N ALA A 31 22.36 23.20 1.51
CA ALA A 31 22.79 21.80 1.41
C ALA A 31 24.23 21.67 0.91
N LEU A 32 24.60 22.41 -0.13
CA LEU A 32 25.94 22.41 -0.70
C LEU A 32 26.99 23.01 0.24
N LYS A 33 26.67 24.14 0.88
CA LYS A 33 27.58 24.78 1.85
C LYS A 33 27.80 23.91 3.08
N VAL A 34 26.78 23.21 3.55
CA VAL A 34 26.90 22.24 4.66
C VAL A 34 27.80 21.08 4.25
N ALA A 35 27.58 20.53 3.04
CA ALA A 35 28.41 19.43 2.51
C ALA A 35 29.87 19.86 2.33
N ASP A 36 30.16 21.03 1.78
CA ASP A 36 31.53 21.55 1.58
C ASP A 36 32.31 21.73 2.87
N ARG A 37 31.63 21.94 4.00
CA ARG A 37 32.30 22.05 5.31
C ARG A 37 32.88 20.71 5.78
N CYS A 38 32.25 19.61 5.40
CA CYS A 38 32.63 18.27 5.86
C CYS A 38 33.18 17.36 4.75
N PHE A 39 33.04 17.72 3.49
CA PHE A 39 33.53 16.94 2.35
C PHE A 39 34.63 17.71 1.60
N LYS A 40 35.71 17.02 1.26
CA LYS A 40 36.81 17.57 0.47
C LYS A 40 37.04 16.71 -0.77
N ALA A 41 36.70 17.26 -1.93
CA ALA A 41 36.94 16.61 -3.20
C ALA A 41 38.44 16.49 -3.48
N PHE A 42 38.90 15.35 -4.00
CA PHE A 42 40.29 15.19 -4.41
C PHE A 42 40.70 16.10 -5.57
N SER A 43 39.74 16.55 -6.37
CA SER A 43 39.96 17.58 -7.39
C SER A 43 40.28 18.97 -6.83
N GLY A 44 40.01 19.19 -5.54
CA GLY A 44 40.07 20.50 -4.89
C GLY A 44 38.90 21.42 -5.23
N GLN A 45 37.97 21.00 -6.07
CA GLN A 45 36.80 21.79 -6.46
C GLN A 45 35.71 21.72 -5.39
N PRO A 46 35.16 22.86 -4.92
CA PRO A 46 34.03 22.85 -4.00
C PRO A 46 32.76 22.27 -4.63
N LEU A 47 31.94 21.58 -3.82
CA LEU A 47 30.65 21.05 -4.29
C LEU A 47 29.68 22.17 -4.72
N ASP A 48 29.75 23.34 -4.06
CA ASP A 48 28.94 24.51 -4.41
C ASP A 48 29.25 25.08 -5.80
N SER A 49 30.38 24.76 -6.40
CA SER A 49 30.73 25.14 -7.78
C SER A 49 30.32 24.11 -8.83
N LEU A 50 29.80 22.96 -8.40
CA LEU A 50 29.37 21.91 -9.34
C LEU A 50 27.96 22.17 -9.87
N ASP A 51 27.77 21.87 -11.14
CA ASP A 51 26.45 21.78 -11.75
C ASP A 51 25.64 20.62 -11.16
N GLY A 52 24.31 20.66 -11.34
CA GLY A 52 23.45 19.54 -10.97
C GLY A 52 23.81 18.26 -11.74
N TYR A 53 23.58 17.11 -11.10
CA TYR A 53 23.91 15.76 -11.60
C TYR A 53 25.40 15.51 -11.79
N ARG A 54 26.24 16.22 -11.05
CA ARG A 54 27.69 16.00 -11.01
C ARG A 54 28.09 15.33 -9.70
N ALA A 55 29.06 14.44 -9.80
CA ALA A 55 29.62 13.74 -8.66
C ALA A 55 31.08 14.15 -8.44
N ALA A 56 31.52 14.16 -7.19
CA ALA A 56 32.90 14.36 -6.79
C ALA A 56 33.35 13.21 -5.87
N TYR A 57 34.54 12.66 -6.15
CA TYR A 57 35.19 11.71 -5.24
C TYR A 57 36.09 12.48 -4.28
N GLY A 58 36.06 12.14 -2.99
CA GLY A 58 36.76 12.88 -1.97
C GLY A 58 36.73 12.20 -0.61
N ARG A 59 36.95 13.01 0.43
CA ARG A 59 36.99 12.56 1.83
C ARG A 59 36.02 13.33 2.70
N ILE A 60 35.45 12.63 3.65
CA ILE A 60 34.70 13.24 4.75
C ILE A 60 35.66 13.55 5.88
N ILE A 61 35.68 14.81 6.31
CA ILE A 61 36.56 15.32 7.36
C ILE A 61 35.71 15.75 8.56
N SER A 62 36.08 15.28 9.75
CA SER A 62 35.47 15.69 11.01
C SER A 62 36.59 16.06 12.00
N ASP A 63 36.53 17.27 12.54
CA ASP A 63 37.47 17.74 13.55
C ASP A 63 38.96 17.57 13.10
N GLY A 64 39.22 17.73 11.81
CA GLY A 64 40.58 17.60 11.21
C GLY A 64 40.97 16.16 10.84
N GLU A 65 40.18 15.14 11.17
CA GLU A 65 40.44 13.75 10.86
C GLU A 65 39.62 13.29 9.68
N THR A 66 40.18 12.39 8.84
CA THR A 66 39.43 11.67 7.81
C THR A 66 38.50 10.65 8.46
N VAL A 67 37.20 10.77 8.17
CA VAL A 67 36.19 9.81 8.61
C VAL A 67 36.09 8.64 7.64
N ASP A 68 36.04 8.95 6.33
CA ASP A 68 35.90 7.95 5.27
C ASP A 68 36.18 8.58 3.90
N ASP A 69 36.49 7.75 2.91
CA ASP A 69 36.47 8.13 1.51
C ASP A 69 35.02 8.00 0.98
N ALA A 70 34.56 8.97 0.19
CA ALA A 70 33.16 9.06 -0.21
C ALA A 70 32.98 9.67 -1.60
N VAL A 71 31.80 9.45 -2.19
CA VAL A 71 31.33 10.14 -3.38
C VAL A 71 30.17 11.06 -2.99
N ALA A 72 30.27 12.34 -3.33
CA ALA A 72 29.19 13.30 -3.21
C ALA A 72 28.54 13.53 -4.58
N LEU A 73 27.22 13.40 -4.65
CA LEU A 73 26.42 13.69 -5.84
C LEU A 73 25.56 14.92 -5.56
N VAL A 74 25.63 15.90 -6.48
CA VAL A 74 24.94 17.20 -6.36
C VAL A 74 23.68 17.22 -7.21
N PHE A 75 22.58 17.73 -6.66
CA PHE A 75 21.35 18.06 -7.37
C PHE A 75 21.00 19.51 -7.08
N ARG A 76 20.74 20.29 -8.14
CA ARG A 76 20.35 21.69 -8.02
C ARG A 76 18.84 21.86 -8.13
N ALA A 77 18.32 22.73 -7.30
CA ALA A 77 16.92 23.17 -7.40
C ALA A 77 16.58 23.69 -8.80
N PRO A 78 15.37 23.44 -9.31
CA PRO A 78 14.31 22.56 -8.79
C PRO A 78 14.46 21.11 -9.21
N LYS A 79 15.57 20.71 -9.84
CA LYS A 79 15.80 19.38 -10.44
C LYS A 79 16.39 18.41 -9.40
N SER A 80 15.67 18.21 -8.30
CA SER A 80 15.99 17.26 -7.21
C SER A 80 14.73 16.56 -6.73
N TYR A 81 14.87 15.63 -5.79
CA TYR A 81 13.72 14.92 -5.20
C TYR A 81 12.81 15.86 -4.40
N THR A 82 13.38 16.73 -3.58
CA THR A 82 12.62 17.68 -2.75
C THR A 82 12.27 18.99 -3.47
N GLY A 83 12.84 19.24 -4.66
CA GLY A 83 12.77 20.54 -5.32
C GLY A 83 13.76 21.59 -4.78
N GLU A 84 14.51 21.27 -3.71
CA GLU A 84 15.56 22.09 -3.11
C GLU A 84 16.94 21.68 -3.66
N ASP A 85 18.01 22.39 -3.29
CA ASP A 85 19.37 21.88 -3.47
C ASP A 85 19.57 20.63 -2.60
N VAL A 86 20.13 19.56 -3.19
CA VAL A 86 20.34 18.28 -2.52
C VAL A 86 21.76 17.80 -2.76
N VAL A 87 22.38 17.27 -1.71
CA VAL A 87 23.64 16.52 -1.80
C VAL A 87 23.43 15.13 -1.22
N GLU A 88 23.81 14.10 -1.99
CA GLU A 88 23.88 12.72 -1.51
C GLU A 88 25.33 12.31 -1.34
N ILE A 89 25.73 11.96 -0.13
CA ILE A 89 27.06 11.48 0.20
C ILE A 89 27.01 9.98 0.38
N SER A 90 27.64 9.24 -0.54
CA SER A 90 27.80 7.80 -0.51
C SER A 90 29.15 7.45 0.13
N ALA A 91 29.14 6.78 1.27
CA ALA A 91 30.30 6.33 2.03
C ALA A 91 30.18 4.82 2.32
N HIS A 92 31.13 4.21 3.06
CA HIS A 92 30.99 2.84 3.48
C HIS A 92 29.81 2.65 4.43
N GLY A 93 28.98 1.61 4.17
CA GLY A 93 27.68 1.39 4.81
C GLY A 93 27.72 0.75 6.20
N GLY A 94 28.87 0.78 6.87
CA GLY A 94 28.98 0.32 8.26
C GLY A 94 28.23 1.25 9.22
N SER A 95 27.50 0.70 10.19
CA SER A 95 26.68 1.47 11.12
C SER A 95 27.46 2.55 11.89
N ALA A 96 28.72 2.28 12.25
CA ALA A 96 29.60 3.23 12.92
C ALA A 96 30.01 4.38 12.00
N VAL A 97 30.34 4.08 10.74
CA VAL A 97 30.70 5.07 9.72
C VAL A 97 29.50 5.98 9.46
N MET A 98 28.33 5.41 9.15
CA MET A 98 27.12 6.19 8.87
C MET A 98 26.72 7.11 10.02
N LYS A 99 26.80 6.64 11.29
CA LYS A 99 26.55 7.48 12.47
C LYS A 99 27.58 8.62 12.59
N ARG A 100 28.86 8.34 12.30
CA ARG A 100 29.92 9.37 12.37
C ARG A 100 29.75 10.40 11.27
N VAL A 101 29.46 9.98 10.03
CA VAL A 101 29.22 10.88 8.89
C VAL A 101 27.99 11.75 9.14
N LEU A 102 26.85 11.18 9.55
CA LEU A 102 25.66 11.96 9.87
C LEU A 102 25.95 13.00 10.96
N ARG A 103 26.60 12.60 12.05
CA ARG A 103 26.99 13.52 13.14
C ARG A 103 27.88 14.66 12.63
N THR A 104 28.79 14.38 11.70
CA THR A 104 29.66 15.39 11.08
C THR A 104 28.83 16.39 10.25
N VAL A 105 27.90 15.91 9.43
CA VAL A 105 27.00 16.76 8.63
C VAL A 105 26.13 17.64 9.53
N LEU A 106 25.60 17.10 10.63
CA LEU A 106 24.81 17.87 11.60
C LEU A 106 25.65 18.95 12.29
N LYS A 107 26.90 18.66 12.69
CA LYS A 107 27.83 19.65 13.21
C LYS A 107 28.14 20.78 12.21
N CYS A 108 28.09 20.48 10.90
CA CYS A 108 28.31 21.45 9.83
C CYS A 108 27.10 22.36 9.54
N GLY A 109 25.98 22.18 10.27
CA GLY A 109 24.86 23.10 10.23
C GLY A 109 23.58 22.52 9.63
N ALA A 110 23.50 21.23 9.33
CA ALA A 110 22.25 20.58 9.05
C ALA A 110 21.48 20.23 10.34
N ALA A 111 20.15 20.21 10.28
CA ALA A 111 19.29 19.61 11.28
C ALA A 111 19.00 18.14 10.94
N ALA A 112 18.72 17.31 11.93
CA ALA A 112 18.25 15.96 11.66
C ALA A 112 16.86 16.03 11.03
N ALA A 113 16.67 15.28 9.93
CA ALA A 113 15.36 15.17 9.29
C ALA A 113 14.42 14.29 10.13
N GLU A 114 13.15 14.64 10.13
CA GLU A 114 12.08 13.82 10.67
C GLU A 114 11.72 12.67 9.71
N GLY A 115 10.97 11.66 10.19
CA GLY A 115 10.45 10.59 9.34
C GLY A 115 9.59 11.15 8.22
N GLY A 116 9.93 10.83 6.95
CA GLY A 116 9.20 11.31 5.77
C GLY A 116 9.43 12.78 5.40
N GLU A 117 10.33 13.53 6.08
CA GLU A 117 10.48 14.97 5.84
C GLU A 117 10.92 15.32 4.40
N PHE A 118 11.75 14.51 3.76
CA PHE A 118 12.12 14.73 2.36
C PHE A 118 10.91 14.63 1.42
N THR A 119 10.04 13.65 1.61
CA THR A 119 8.81 13.48 0.83
C THR A 119 7.81 14.60 1.12
N LYS A 120 7.69 15.02 2.39
CA LYS A 120 6.88 16.17 2.79
C LYS A 120 7.34 17.45 2.07
N ARG A 121 8.65 17.68 1.96
CA ARG A 121 9.19 18.84 1.22
C ARG A 121 8.94 18.72 -0.28
N ALA A 122 9.08 17.53 -0.86
CA ALA A 122 8.72 17.29 -2.24
C ALA A 122 7.25 17.65 -2.53
N PHE A 123 6.33 17.28 -1.64
CA PHE A 123 4.91 17.65 -1.72
C PHE A 123 4.72 19.17 -1.58
N LEU A 124 5.31 19.81 -0.56
CA LEU A 124 5.16 21.25 -0.33
C LEU A 124 5.75 22.10 -1.48
N ASN A 125 6.78 21.59 -2.15
CA ASN A 125 7.41 22.22 -3.31
C ASN A 125 6.74 21.85 -4.65
N GLY A 126 5.58 21.14 -4.62
CA GLY A 126 4.80 20.80 -5.82
C GLY A 126 5.47 19.77 -6.73
N LYS A 127 6.41 18.97 -6.20
CA LYS A 127 7.05 17.88 -6.95
C LYS A 127 6.20 16.61 -6.97
N LEU A 128 5.38 16.44 -5.94
CA LEU A 128 4.46 15.34 -5.77
C LEU A 128 3.12 15.89 -5.27
N ASP A 129 2.02 15.28 -5.64
CA ASP A 129 0.76 15.48 -4.95
C ASP A 129 0.67 14.61 -3.67
N LEU A 130 -0.42 14.75 -2.91
CA LEU A 130 -0.57 14.02 -1.64
C LEU A 130 -0.70 12.51 -1.85
N SER A 131 -1.39 12.08 -2.92
CA SER A 131 -1.56 10.66 -3.23
C SER A 131 -0.24 10.02 -3.68
N GLU A 132 0.53 10.74 -4.48
CA GLU A 132 1.88 10.34 -4.91
C GLU A 132 2.84 10.26 -3.72
N ALA A 133 2.77 11.22 -2.79
CA ALA A 133 3.59 11.22 -1.58
C ALA A 133 3.26 10.02 -0.65
N GLU A 134 1.98 9.69 -0.48
CA GLU A 134 1.55 8.49 0.25
C GLU A 134 2.05 7.20 -0.44
N ALA A 135 2.07 7.16 -1.77
CA ALA A 135 2.51 6.00 -2.54
C ALA A 135 4.00 5.69 -2.42
N VAL A 136 4.85 6.67 -2.07
CA VAL A 136 6.30 6.46 -1.90
C VAL A 136 6.58 5.36 -0.89
N MET A 137 5.89 5.36 0.26
CA MET A 137 6.07 4.31 1.27
C MET A 137 5.62 2.94 0.75
N GLY A 138 4.54 2.89 -0.04
CA GLY A 138 4.10 1.66 -0.69
C GLY A 138 5.16 1.05 -1.60
N VAL A 139 5.87 1.88 -2.38
CA VAL A 139 6.99 1.42 -3.23
C VAL A 139 8.15 0.87 -2.40
N ILE A 140 8.50 1.55 -1.28
CA ILE A 140 9.61 1.14 -0.41
C ILE A 140 9.29 -0.16 0.34
N SER A 141 8.04 -0.33 0.79
CA SER A 141 7.60 -1.47 1.59
C SER A 141 7.06 -2.65 0.79
N ALA A 142 6.98 -2.52 -0.54
CA ALA A 142 6.48 -3.59 -1.41
C ALA A 142 7.27 -4.89 -1.21
N ARG A 143 6.55 -5.99 -0.93
CA ARG A 143 7.12 -7.31 -0.68
C ARG A 143 6.91 -8.29 -1.83
N ASN A 144 6.13 -7.91 -2.85
CA ASN A 144 5.90 -8.68 -4.06
C ASN A 144 5.74 -7.74 -5.27
N ASP A 145 5.80 -8.31 -6.46
CA ASP A 145 5.73 -7.53 -7.70
C ASP A 145 4.38 -6.84 -7.91
N ALA A 146 3.28 -7.42 -7.44
CA ALA A 146 1.96 -6.81 -7.54
C ALA A 146 1.86 -5.56 -6.64
N ALA A 147 2.34 -5.64 -5.39
CA ALA A 147 2.40 -4.50 -4.48
C ALA A 147 3.27 -3.37 -5.07
N LEU A 148 4.41 -3.74 -5.68
CA LEU A 148 5.29 -2.78 -6.34
C LEU A 148 4.59 -2.11 -7.54
N ARG A 149 3.89 -2.89 -8.39
CA ARG A 149 3.14 -2.35 -9.54
C ARG A 149 2.04 -1.37 -9.10
N ILE A 150 1.22 -1.75 -8.12
CA ILE A 150 0.13 -0.90 -7.59
C ILE A 150 0.71 0.39 -7.01
N SER A 151 1.72 0.29 -6.14
CA SER A 151 2.33 1.45 -5.50
C SER A 151 3.02 2.37 -6.50
N ARG A 152 3.64 1.81 -7.55
CA ARG A 152 4.24 2.59 -8.62
C ARG A 152 3.18 3.32 -9.46
N ALA A 153 2.09 2.64 -9.83
CA ALA A 153 0.99 3.27 -10.56
C ALA A 153 0.37 4.44 -9.78
N ALA A 154 0.21 4.28 -8.46
CA ALA A 154 -0.24 5.36 -7.58
C ALA A 154 0.77 6.53 -7.53
N LYS A 155 2.08 6.21 -7.40
CA LYS A 155 3.16 7.21 -7.41
C LYS A 155 3.29 7.94 -8.76
N ASP A 156 2.94 7.28 -9.87
CA ASP A 156 2.95 7.87 -11.22
C ASP A 156 1.66 8.70 -11.50
N GLY A 157 0.85 8.99 -10.46
CA GLY A 157 -0.30 9.90 -10.50
C GLY A 157 -1.57 9.34 -11.17
N ARG A 158 -1.72 8.00 -11.27
CA ARG A 158 -2.92 7.41 -11.89
C ARG A 158 -4.19 7.71 -11.11
N LEU A 159 -4.13 7.58 -9.77
CA LEU A 159 -5.25 7.92 -8.91
C LEU A 159 -5.62 9.39 -9.03
N SER A 160 -4.63 10.28 -9.02
CA SER A 160 -4.83 11.72 -9.14
C SER A 160 -5.52 12.09 -10.44
N LYS A 161 -5.10 11.51 -11.57
CA LYS A 161 -5.74 11.74 -12.88
C LYS A 161 -7.21 11.30 -12.91
N GLU A 162 -7.53 10.16 -12.28
CA GLU A 162 -8.91 9.68 -12.21
C GLU A 162 -9.78 10.60 -11.35
N ILE A 163 -9.26 11.04 -10.20
CA ILE A 163 -9.94 11.99 -9.30
C ILE A 163 -10.08 13.37 -9.94
N ASP A 164 -9.05 13.86 -10.62
CA ASP A 164 -9.10 15.14 -11.33
C ASP A 164 -10.19 15.13 -12.40
N GLY A 165 -10.33 14.03 -13.17
CA GLY A 165 -11.37 13.91 -14.17
C GLY A 165 -12.80 13.90 -13.57
N ILE A 166 -12.98 13.34 -12.36
CA ILE A 166 -14.25 13.41 -11.62
C ILE A 166 -14.47 14.85 -11.13
N THR A 167 -13.46 15.45 -10.53
CA THR A 167 -13.53 16.79 -9.93
C THR A 167 -13.82 17.85 -10.99
N GLU A 168 -13.19 17.78 -12.17
CA GLU A 168 -13.42 18.71 -13.27
C GLU A 168 -14.89 18.68 -13.73
N LYS A 169 -15.47 17.48 -13.93
CA LYS A 169 -16.88 17.33 -14.30
C LYS A 169 -17.83 17.92 -13.25
N LEU A 170 -17.60 17.60 -11.97
CA LEU A 170 -18.43 18.09 -10.87
C LEU A 170 -18.30 19.61 -10.70
N THR A 171 -17.08 20.14 -10.79
CA THR A 171 -16.82 21.60 -10.65
C THR A 171 -17.48 22.38 -11.79
N HIS A 172 -17.33 21.90 -13.04
CA HIS A 172 -17.98 22.54 -14.20
C HIS A 172 -19.50 22.57 -14.04
N THR A 173 -20.09 21.48 -13.60
CA THR A 173 -21.54 21.39 -13.37
C THR A 173 -21.99 22.30 -12.23
N ALA A 174 -21.26 22.32 -11.11
CA ALA A 174 -21.57 23.19 -9.99
C ALA A 174 -21.46 24.68 -10.36
N ALA A 175 -20.44 25.04 -11.14
CA ALA A 175 -20.26 26.40 -11.64
C ALA A 175 -21.43 26.82 -12.56
N ALA A 176 -21.85 25.94 -13.49
CA ALA A 176 -22.99 26.22 -14.37
C ALA A 176 -24.31 26.40 -13.57
N MET A 177 -24.54 25.56 -12.56
CA MET A 177 -25.69 25.70 -11.66
C MET A 177 -25.63 27.01 -10.87
N GLY A 178 -24.44 27.41 -10.38
CA GLY A 178 -24.24 28.66 -9.64
C GLY A 178 -24.57 29.89 -10.49
N VAL A 179 -24.06 29.94 -11.71
CA VAL A 179 -24.38 31.05 -12.64
C VAL A 179 -25.87 31.15 -12.91
N TYR A 180 -26.56 30.02 -13.16
CA TYR A 180 -28.01 30.00 -13.39
C TYR A 180 -28.81 30.41 -12.16
N ALA A 181 -28.35 30.10 -10.96
CA ALA A 181 -29.00 30.48 -9.72
C ALA A 181 -28.83 31.97 -9.37
N ASP A 182 -27.65 32.53 -9.68
CA ASP A 182 -27.30 33.93 -9.37
C ASP A 182 -27.91 34.93 -10.38
N TYR A 183 -28.16 34.50 -11.63
CA TYR A 183 -28.66 35.35 -12.71
C TYR A 183 -29.89 34.74 -13.41
N PRO A 184 -31.04 34.55 -12.68
CA PRO A 184 -32.22 33.85 -13.24
C PRO A 184 -32.94 34.66 -14.31
N ASP A 185 -32.78 36.00 -14.33
CA ASP A 185 -33.50 36.93 -15.22
C ASP A 185 -32.64 37.41 -16.43
N ASP A 186 -31.38 37.02 -16.50
CA ASP A 186 -30.51 37.36 -17.62
C ASP A 186 -30.73 36.43 -18.83
N GLU A 187 -30.43 36.90 -20.05
CA GLU A 187 -30.46 36.11 -21.30
C GLU A 187 -29.34 35.02 -21.31
N ILE A 188 -29.22 34.28 -20.21
CA ILE A 188 -28.30 33.15 -20.13
C ILE A 188 -29.00 31.96 -20.78
N PRO A 189 -28.30 31.15 -21.61
CA PRO A 189 -28.88 29.95 -22.21
C PRO A 189 -29.43 29.05 -21.10
N GLU A 190 -30.64 28.50 -21.29
CA GLU A 190 -31.23 27.58 -20.34
C GLU A 190 -30.21 26.48 -19.97
N LEU A 191 -30.05 26.27 -18.67
CA LEU A 191 -29.15 25.25 -18.17
C LEU A 191 -29.66 23.87 -18.65
N ASP A 192 -28.95 23.25 -19.59
CA ASP A 192 -29.29 21.91 -20.05
C ASP A 192 -28.94 20.87 -18.95
N SER A 193 -29.88 20.70 -18.04
CA SER A 193 -29.76 19.76 -16.92
C SER A 193 -29.99 18.29 -17.31
N ARG A 194 -30.36 18.02 -18.58
CA ARG A 194 -30.71 16.65 -19.05
C ARG A 194 -29.54 15.67 -18.94
N GLY A 195 -28.31 16.15 -19.10
CA GLY A 195 -27.09 15.32 -18.96
C GLY A 195 -26.55 15.17 -17.54
N PHE A 196 -27.12 15.85 -16.54
CA PHE A 196 -26.60 15.79 -15.17
C PHE A 196 -26.75 14.43 -14.48
N PRO A 197 -27.91 13.73 -14.59
CA PRO A 197 -28.05 12.41 -13.99
C PRO A 197 -27.06 11.38 -14.57
N GLU A 198 -26.83 11.42 -15.88
CA GLU A 198 -25.90 10.52 -16.57
C GLU A 198 -24.46 10.82 -16.12
N MET A 199 -24.06 12.08 -16.09
CA MET A 199 -22.72 12.50 -15.64
C MET A 199 -22.49 12.14 -14.19
N LEU A 200 -23.43 12.39 -13.29
CA LEU A 200 -23.34 11.99 -11.88
C LEU A 200 -23.28 10.48 -11.71
N SER A 201 -24.05 9.73 -12.52
CA SER A 201 -23.99 8.26 -12.52
C SER A 201 -22.64 7.73 -12.96
N GLU A 202 -22.02 8.33 -13.99
CA GLU A 202 -20.66 7.99 -14.43
C GLU A 202 -19.64 8.25 -13.31
N CYS A 203 -19.72 9.41 -12.64
CA CYS A 203 -18.85 9.74 -11.51
C CYS A 203 -19.04 8.77 -10.34
N LYS A 204 -20.30 8.40 -10.04
CA LYS A 204 -20.65 7.39 -9.04
C LYS A 204 -20.01 6.04 -9.35
N GLU A 205 -20.14 5.55 -10.59
CA GLU A 205 -19.55 4.27 -11.00
C GLU A 205 -18.03 4.26 -10.87
N LYS A 206 -17.37 5.36 -11.20
CA LYS A 206 -15.92 5.50 -11.01
C LYS A 206 -15.51 5.45 -9.55
N LEU A 207 -16.21 6.18 -8.67
CA LEU A 207 -15.95 6.14 -7.22
C LEU A 207 -16.25 4.78 -6.61
N CYS A 208 -17.32 4.09 -7.04
CA CYS A 208 -17.61 2.72 -6.60
C CYS A 208 -16.47 1.77 -6.97
N ARG A 209 -15.98 1.81 -8.21
CA ARG A 209 -14.83 0.99 -8.65
C ARG A 209 -13.56 1.27 -7.83
N LEU A 210 -13.28 2.54 -7.54
CA LEU A 210 -12.16 2.91 -6.68
C LEU A 210 -12.33 2.35 -5.26
N LEU A 211 -13.51 2.44 -4.67
CA LEU A 211 -13.79 1.89 -3.34
C LEU A 211 -13.68 0.36 -3.30
N GLU A 212 -14.20 -0.33 -4.32
CA GLU A 212 -14.07 -1.78 -4.45
C GLU A 212 -12.61 -2.23 -4.61
N SER A 213 -11.76 -1.41 -5.21
CA SER A 213 -10.34 -1.72 -5.39
C SER A 213 -9.52 -1.63 -4.09
N TYR A 214 -10.04 -0.95 -3.06
CA TYR A 214 -9.28 -0.68 -1.84
C TYR A 214 -8.90 -1.95 -1.06
N ASP A 215 -9.87 -2.83 -0.80
CA ASP A 215 -9.63 -4.04 0.00
C ASP A 215 -8.69 -5.00 -0.71
N ALA A 216 -8.88 -5.20 -2.02
CA ALA A 216 -7.98 -6.00 -2.85
C ALA A 216 -6.55 -5.39 -2.92
N GLY A 217 -6.46 -4.07 -3.09
CA GLY A 217 -5.19 -3.34 -3.07
C GLY A 217 -4.48 -3.41 -1.71
N LYS A 218 -5.22 -3.33 -0.61
CA LYS A 218 -4.70 -3.51 0.75
C LYS A 218 -4.15 -4.92 0.94
N ALA A 219 -4.90 -5.93 0.53
CA ALA A 219 -4.48 -7.33 0.63
C ALA A 219 -3.18 -7.63 -0.13
N VAL A 220 -3.00 -7.03 -1.30
CA VAL A 220 -1.77 -7.18 -2.10
C VAL A 220 -0.58 -6.48 -1.43
N ARG A 221 -0.77 -5.29 -0.85
CA ARG A 221 0.31 -4.47 -0.28
C ARG A 221 0.72 -4.89 1.13
N GLU A 222 -0.25 -5.13 1.99
CA GLU A 222 -0.05 -5.41 3.41
C GLU A 222 -0.06 -6.90 3.70
N GLY A 223 -0.71 -7.68 2.82
CA GLY A 223 -1.06 -9.06 3.08
C GLY A 223 -2.38 -9.16 3.83
N ILE A 224 -2.79 -10.37 4.12
CA ILE A 224 -3.99 -10.68 4.89
C ILE A 224 -3.68 -11.67 6.02
N ASP A 225 -4.35 -11.49 7.14
CA ASP A 225 -4.29 -12.44 8.24
C ASP A 225 -5.18 -13.64 7.92
N CYS A 226 -4.57 -14.83 7.82
CA CYS A 226 -5.25 -16.05 7.45
C CYS A 226 -5.21 -17.06 8.59
N ALA A 227 -6.39 -17.44 9.08
CA ALA A 227 -6.53 -18.50 10.10
C ALA A 227 -6.79 -19.84 9.44
N ILE A 228 -5.97 -20.87 9.75
CA ILE A 228 -6.22 -22.26 9.36
C ILE A 228 -6.90 -22.98 10.53
N VAL A 229 -8.17 -23.34 10.35
CA VAL A 229 -9.00 -23.94 11.39
C VAL A 229 -9.48 -25.33 10.99
N GLY A 230 -9.87 -26.13 11.95
CA GLY A 230 -10.36 -27.50 11.75
C GLY A 230 -10.00 -28.38 12.93
N LYS A 231 -10.56 -29.57 12.99
CA LYS A 231 -10.32 -30.56 14.08
C LYS A 231 -8.86 -31.02 14.15
N PRO A 232 -8.43 -31.62 15.24
CA PRO A 232 -7.17 -32.35 15.30
C PRO A 232 -7.10 -33.43 14.21
N ASN A 233 -5.92 -33.62 13.61
CA ASN A 233 -5.62 -34.68 12.64
C ASN A 233 -6.36 -34.59 11.27
N VAL A 234 -7.05 -33.47 10.94
CA VAL A 234 -7.57 -33.24 9.59
C VAL A 234 -6.48 -32.79 8.59
N GLY A 235 -5.27 -32.47 9.09
CA GLY A 235 -4.13 -32.13 8.28
C GLY A 235 -3.86 -30.62 8.16
N LYS A 236 -4.27 -29.79 9.14
CA LYS A 236 -4.01 -28.34 9.18
C LYS A 236 -2.53 -27.99 8.95
N SER A 237 -1.65 -28.55 9.78
CA SER A 237 -0.20 -28.31 9.66
C SER A 237 0.36 -28.82 8.34
N THR A 238 -0.22 -29.86 7.75
CA THR A 238 0.19 -30.37 6.44
C THR A 238 -0.24 -29.39 5.33
N VAL A 239 -1.45 -28.84 5.41
CA VAL A 239 -1.93 -27.77 4.49
C VAL A 239 -1.06 -26.52 4.63
N MET A 240 -0.78 -26.10 5.87
CA MET A 240 0.13 -24.98 6.14
C MET A 240 1.53 -25.21 5.54
N ASN A 241 2.11 -26.40 5.79
CA ASN A 241 3.42 -26.77 5.23
C ASN A 241 3.40 -26.84 3.70
N ALA A 242 2.31 -27.31 3.09
CA ALA A 242 2.15 -27.35 1.65
C ALA A 242 2.09 -25.94 1.05
N LEU A 243 1.40 -25.01 1.71
CA LEU A 243 1.42 -23.59 1.32
C LEU A 243 2.82 -22.98 1.49
N CYS A 244 3.48 -23.19 2.63
CA CYS A 244 4.82 -22.67 2.91
C CYS A 244 5.92 -23.29 2.01
N GLY A 245 5.77 -24.52 1.57
CA GLY A 245 6.77 -25.27 0.81
C GLY A 245 6.76 -24.96 -0.69
N ALA A 246 5.65 -24.46 -1.22
CA ALA A 246 5.46 -24.22 -2.66
C ALA A 246 6.13 -22.93 -3.15
N ASP A 247 6.26 -21.91 -2.28
CA ASP A 247 6.87 -20.62 -2.63
C ASP A 247 7.72 -20.12 -1.45
N ARG A 248 8.94 -20.64 -1.34
CA ARG A 248 9.95 -20.06 -0.44
C ARG A 248 10.41 -18.71 -0.99
N SER A 249 9.58 -17.70 -0.86
CA SER A 249 9.98 -16.31 -1.08
C SER A 249 10.15 -15.64 0.28
N ILE A 250 11.41 -15.47 0.66
CA ILE A 250 11.91 -14.50 1.65
C ILE A 250 11.10 -14.44 2.95
N VAL A 251 11.36 -15.39 3.85
CA VAL A 251 11.15 -15.17 5.27
C VAL A 251 12.13 -14.08 5.70
N THR A 252 11.68 -12.84 5.75
CA THR A 252 12.43 -11.82 6.47
C THR A 252 12.12 -12.00 7.95
N ASP A 253 13.10 -12.53 8.70
CA ASP A 253 13.12 -12.42 10.15
C ASP A 253 13.07 -10.92 10.50
N ILE A 254 11.90 -10.39 10.81
CA ILE A 254 11.80 -9.09 11.47
C ILE A 254 12.16 -9.34 12.93
N ALA A 255 13.44 -9.14 13.26
CA ALA A 255 13.90 -9.12 14.63
C ALA A 255 13.17 -8.00 15.39
N GLY A 256 12.21 -8.33 16.25
CA GLY A 256 11.63 -7.32 17.13
C GLY A 256 10.27 -7.61 17.74
N THR A 257 9.61 -8.74 17.52
CA THR A 257 8.40 -9.08 18.28
C THR A 257 8.61 -10.30 19.16
N THR A 258 8.53 -10.02 20.46
CA THR A 258 8.66 -10.97 21.56
C THR A 258 7.57 -12.03 21.54
N ARG A 259 8.02 -13.31 21.61
CA ARG A 259 7.37 -14.51 22.16
C ARG A 259 5.84 -14.62 22.08
N ASP A 260 5.34 -15.53 21.25
CA ASP A 260 4.31 -16.55 21.55
C ASP A 260 3.43 -16.99 20.37
N VAL A 261 3.62 -16.52 19.14
CA VAL A 261 2.90 -17.04 17.94
C VAL A 261 3.92 -17.25 16.82
N ILE A 262 3.99 -18.48 16.29
CA ILE A 262 4.75 -18.75 15.08
C ILE A 262 3.87 -18.24 13.92
N GLU A 263 4.08 -17.00 13.52
CA GLU A 263 3.48 -16.43 12.31
C GLU A 263 4.39 -16.77 11.12
N SER A 264 3.84 -17.43 10.12
CA SER A 264 4.55 -17.71 8.87
C SER A 264 3.90 -16.91 7.77
N THR A 265 4.68 -16.03 7.13
CA THR A 265 4.22 -15.28 5.95
C THR A 265 4.52 -16.11 4.70
N VAL A 266 3.49 -16.33 3.88
CA VAL A 266 3.56 -17.14 2.65
C VAL A 266 3.02 -16.33 1.49
N ALA A 267 3.70 -16.35 0.35
CA ALA A 267 3.18 -15.77 -0.89
C ALA A 267 2.24 -16.77 -1.57
N VAL A 268 1.02 -16.36 -1.85
CA VAL A 268 0.04 -17.15 -2.62
C VAL A 268 -0.38 -16.31 -3.82
N GLY A 269 0.25 -16.54 -4.96
CA GLY A 269 0.13 -15.66 -6.11
C GLY A 269 0.62 -14.25 -5.74
N ASP A 270 -0.21 -13.26 -6.00
CA ASP A 270 0.08 -11.84 -5.71
C ASP A 270 -0.27 -11.42 -4.27
N VAL A 271 -0.69 -12.33 -3.39
CA VAL A 271 -1.12 -12.04 -2.01
C VAL A 271 -0.14 -12.64 -1.00
N LEU A 272 0.17 -11.87 0.04
CA LEU A 272 0.91 -12.37 1.20
C LEU A 272 -0.10 -12.82 2.27
N LEU A 273 -0.03 -14.10 2.67
CA LEU A 273 -0.80 -14.64 3.78
C LEU A 273 0.06 -14.67 5.04
N THR A 274 -0.37 -14.01 6.09
CA THR A 274 0.16 -14.21 7.44
C THR A 274 -0.63 -15.36 8.08
N LEU A 275 -0.03 -16.54 8.10
CA LEU A 275 -0.67 -17.74 8.63
C LEU A 275 -0.48 -17.81 10.15
N SER A 276 -1.57 -17.83 10.89
CA SER A 276 -1.56 -18.10 12.32
C SER A 276 -1.93 -19.58 12.58
N ASP A 277 -1.01 -20.35 13.21
CA ASP A 277 -1.29 -21.73 13.63
C ASP A 277 -2.14 -21.71 14.90
N THR A 278 -3.36 -22.20 14.79
CA THR A 278 -4.33 -22.29 15.89
C THR A 278 -4.30 -23.64 16.57
N ALA A 279 -3.20 -23.94 17.28
CA ALA A 279 -3.16 -25.11 18.16
C ALA A 279 -3.98 -24.85 19.44
N GLY A 280 -5.25 -25.30 19.47
CA GLY A 280 -6.14 -25.25 20.64
C GLY A 280 -7.48 -24.52 20.40
N ILE A 281 -8.57 -25.04 20.98
CA ILE A 281 -9.97 -24.59 20.76
C ILE A 281 -10.18 -23.10 21.16
N ASP A 282 -9.58 -22.67 22.26
CA ASP A 282 -9.73 -21.28 22.74
C ASP A 282 -8.91 -20.26 21.91
N ARG A 283 -7.77 -20.69 21.37
CA ARG A 283 -6.99 -19.87 20.41
C ARG A 283 -7.67 -19.80 19.05
N ALA A 284 -8.29 -20.91 18.59
CA ALA A 284 -9.07 -20.92 17.36
C ALA A 284 -10.21 -19.88 17.37
N ARG A 285 -10.92 -19.72 18.49
CA ARG A 285 -11.98 -18.69 18.62
C ARG A 285 -11.44 -17.25 18.55
N LYS A 286 -10.27 -16.97 19.14
CA LYS A 286 -9.64 -15.64 19.07
C LYS A 286 -9.12 -15.34 17.67
N SER A 287 -8.50 -16.32 17.01
CA SER A 287 -7.99 -16.16 15.62
C SER A 287 -9.12 -16.02 14.60
N LEU A 288 -10.28 -16.64 14.82
CA LEU A 288 -11.46 -16.45 13.99
C LEU A 288 -11.99 -15.00 14.04
N CYS A 289 -11.83 -14.30 15.17
CA CYS A 289 -12.37 -12.94 15.32
C CYS A 289 -11.53 -11.86 14.62
N GLY A 290 -10.25 -12.12 14.32
CA GLY A 290 -9.33 -11.15 13.74
C GLY A 290 -8.82 -11.51 12.34
N ALA A 291 -9.16 -12.69 11.79
CA ALA A 291 -8.67 -13.11 10.49
C ALA A 291 -9.48 -12.48 9.34
N ASP A 292 -8.77 -12.00 8.34
CA ASP A 292 -9.34 -11.49 7.08
C ASP A 292 -9.85 -12.64 6.20
N LEU A 293 -9.21 -13.83 6.28
CA LEU A 293 -9.61 -15.02 5.56
C LEU A 293 -9.50 -16.24 6.46
N ILE A 294 -10.47 -17.15 6.38
CA ILE A 294 -10.48 -18.42 7.12
C ILE A 294 -10.33 -19.58 6.13
N ILE A 295 -9.32 -20.42 6.33
CA ILE A 295 -9.17 -21.71 5.65
C ILE A 295 -9.67 -22.81 6.61
N ALA A 296 -10.88 -23.29 6.39
CA ALA A 296 -11.49 -24.34 7.20
C ALA A 296 -11.18 -25.74 6.61
N VAL A 297 -10.40 -26.55 7.33
CA VAL A 297 -9.94 -27.85 6.85
C VAL A 297 -10.78 -28.96 7.43
N PHE A 298 -11.39 -29.77 6.55
CA PHE A 298 -12.19 -30.95 6.84
C PHE A 298 -11.51 -32.21 6.31
N ASP A 299 -11.75 -33.35 6.92
CA ASP A 299 -11.21 -34.64 6.51
C ASP A 299 -12.22 -35.37 5.60
N LEU A 300 -11.93 -35.42 4.29
CA LEU A 300 -12.81 -36.05 3.30
C LEU A 300 -13.01 -37.56 3.54
N SER A 301 -12.07 -38.22 4.23
CA SER A 301 -12.09 -39.66 4.46
C SER A 301 -12.96 -40.11 5.65
N ARG A 302 -13.64 -39.19 6.32
CA ARG A 302 -14.47 -39.49 7.53
C ARG A 302 -15.83 -38.82 7.42
N PRO A 303 -16.86 -39.41 8.08
CA PRO A 303 -18.15 -38.73 8.15
C PRO A 303 -18.04 -37.47 9.00
N ALA A 304 -18.84 -36.47 8.69
CA ALA A 304 -18.97 -35.26 9.48
C ALA A 304 -19.52 -35.56 10.87
N ASP A 305 -19.00 -34.85 11.89
CA ASP A 305 -19.52 -34.95 13.25
C ASP A 305 -20.02 -33.57 13.76
N LYS A 306 -20.42 -33.54 15.06
CA LYS A 306 -20.92 -32.28 15.67
C LYS A 306 -19.93 -31.13 15.61
N ASN A 307 -18.63 -31.37 15.77
CA ASN A 307 -17.62 -30.35 15.75
C ASN A 307 -17.45 -29.76 14.34
N ASP A 308 -17.61 -30.57 13.28
CA ASP A 308 -17.61 -30.08 11.90
C ASP A 308 -18.83 -29.19 11.64
N THR A 309 -20.00 -29.58 12.11
CA THR A 309 -21.24 -28.82 11.99
C THR A 309 -21.17 -27.49 12.76
N GLU A 310 -20.58 -27.51 13.97
CA GLU A 310 -20.35 -26.30 14.75
C GLU A 310 -19.37 -25.35 14.05
N LEU A 311 -18.28 -25.86 13.48
CA LEU A 311 -17.32 -25.06 12.71
C LEU A 311 -18.00 -24.45 11.48
N ILE A 312 -18.75 -25.23 10.71
CA ILE A 312 -19.52 -24.75 9.55
C ILE A 312 -20.43 -23.59 9.97
N GLY A 313 -21.15 -23.71 11.09
CA GLY A 313 -22.00 -22.65 11.63
C GLY A 313 -21.26 -21.35 11.96
N GLN A 314 -19.97 -21.45 12.36
CA GLN A 314 -19.13 -20.28 12.68
C GLN A 314 -18.55 -19.58 11.45
N LEU A 315 -18.57 -20.21 10.27
CA LEU A 315 -18.04 -19.66 9.02
C LEU A 315 -19.03 -18.71 8.33
N TYR A 316 -20.33 -18.83 8.58
CA TYR A 316 -21.33 -17.97 7.96
C TYR A 316 -21.09 -16.49 8.26
N GLY A 317 -21.18 -15.66 7.20
CA GLY A 317 -20.97 -14.22 7.29
C GLY A 317 -19.51 -13.78 7.40
N ARG A 318 -18.54 -14.69 7.19
CA ARG A 318 -17.10 -14.39 7.20
C ARG A 318 -16.46 -14.84 5.88
N PRO A 319 -15.40 -14.17 5.41
CA PRO A 319 -14.64 -14.66 4.27
C PRO A 319 -13.98 -16.00 4.61
N HIS A 320 -14.31 -17.06 3.86
CA HIS A 320 -13.79 -18.39 4.13
C HIS A 320 -13.65 -19.26 2.90
N ILE A 321 -12.77 -20.26 2.99
CA ILE A 321 -12.60 -21.33 2.02
C ILE A 321 -12.68 -22.66 2.78
N ALA A 322 -13.57 -23.57 2.34
CA ALA A 322 -13.66 -24.91 2.89
C ALA A 322 -12.71 -25.85 2.13
N VAL A 323 -11.77 -26.46 2.85
CA VAL A 323 -10.80 -27.40 2.27
C VAL A 323 -11.16 -28.81 2.70
N LEU A 324 -11.53 -29.65 1.72
CA LEU A 324 -11.71 -31.10 1.89
C LEU A 324 -10.36 -31.78 1.65
N ASN A 325 -9.62 -31.99 2.73
CA ASN A 325 -8.29 -32.61 2.68
C ASN A 325 -8.37 -34.15 2.66
N LYS A 326 -7.28 -34.79 2.31
CA LYS A 326 -7.12 -36.24 2.12
C LYS A 326 -7.95 -36.83 0.97
N SER A 327 -7.99 -36.08 -0.15
CA SER A 327 -8.64 -36.53 -1.40
C SER A 327 -7.99 -37.76 -2.02
N ASP A 328 -6.85 -38.20 -1.51
CA ASP A 328 -6.17 -39.47 -1.85
C ASP A 328 -6.85 -40.70 -1.20
N CYS A 329 -7.78 -40.48 -0.29
CA CYS A 329 -8.58 -41.53 0.37
C CYS A 329 -10.00 -41.62 -0.20
N ALA A 330 -10.71 -42.70 0.08
CA ALA A 330 -12.12 -42.83 -0.33
C ALA A 330 -12.98 -41.75 0.36
N PRO A 331 -13.82 -41.01 -0.40
CA PRO A 331 -14.65 -39.96 0.15
C PRO A 331 -15.81 -40.52 0.98
N VAL A 332 -15.97 -40.01 2.20
CA VAL A 332 -17.01 -40.37 3.14
C VAL A 332 -17.75 -39.17 3.71
N PHE A 333 -17.11 -38.00 3.71
CA PHE A 333 -17.69 -36.73 4.19
C PHE A 333 -18.90 -36.32 3.37
N ASP A 334 -19.98 -35.91 4.03
CA ASP A 334 -21.16 -35.36 3.35
C ASP A 334 -20.90 -33.96 2.84
N GLU A 335 -20.56 -33.85 1.56
CA GLU A 335 -20.29 -32.58 0.87
C GLU A 335 -21.53 -31.67 0.81
N GLY A 336 -22.73 -32.19 0.97
CA GLY A 336 -23.98 -31.43 1.00
C GLY A 336 -24.02 -30.39 2.14
N LEU A 337 -23.25 -30.63 3.22
CA LEU A 337 -23.10 -29.68 4.34
C LEU A 337 -22.35 -28.39 3.93
N LEU A 338 -21.59 -28.42 2.85
CA LEU A 338 -20.74 -27.31 2.37
C LEU A 338 -21.24 -26.73 1.04
N LYS A 339 -22.49 -27.03 0.63
CA LYS A 339 -23.04 -26.61 -0.70
C LYS A 339 -23.01 -25.10 -0.93
N ASP A 340 -23.13 -24.31 0.13
CA ASP A 340 -23.16 -22.85 0.08
C ASP A 340 -21.75 -22.22 0.21
N PHE A 341 -20.70 -23.05 0.30
CA PHE A 341 -19.33 -22.62 0.55
C PHE A 341 -18.43 -22.86 -0.67
N LYS A 342 -17.45 -21.96 -0.86
CA LYS A 342 -16.36 -22.21 -1.81
C LYS A 342 -15.53 -23.37 -1.27
N THR A 343 -15.60 -24.51 -1.97
CA THR A 343 -14.97 -25.76 -1.53
C THR A 343 -13.81 -26.14 -2.43
N VAL A 344 -12.68 -26.54 -1.84
CA VAL A 344 -11.49 -27.03 -2.54
C VAL A 344 -11.17 -28.44 -2.05
N LYS A 345 -11.09 -29.41 -2.97
CA LYS A 345 -10.60 -30.77 -2.68
C LYS A 345 -9.11 -30.84 -2.88
N MET A 346 -8.39 -31.30 -1.87
CA MET A 346 -6.94 -31.45 -1.95
C MET A 346 -6.41 -32.66 -1.17
N SER A 347 -5.23 -33.12 -1.55
CA SER A 347 -4.38 -33.97 -0.69
C SER A 347 -3.12 -33.18 -0.34
N ALA A 348 -3.10 -32.63 0.87
CA ALA A 348 -1.94 -31.87 1.35
C ALA A 348 -0.68 -32.75 1.44
N LYS A 349 -0.83 -34.06 1.58
CA LYS A 349 0.27 -35.04 1.59
C LYS A 349 0.92 -35.18 0.23
N ASN A 350 0.13 -35.20 -0.83
CA ASN A 350 0.59 -35.44 -2.22
C ASN A 350 0.76 -34.13 -3.02
N GLY A 351 0.35 -32.99 -2.46
CA GLY A 351 0.35 -31.67 -3.16
C GLY A 351 -0.79 -31.51 -4.16
N THR A 352 -1.67 -32.49 -4.33
CA THR A 352 -2.79 -32.43 -5.29
C THR A 352 -3.81 -31.40 -4.81
N GLY A 353 -4.26 -30.50 -5.71
CA GLY A 353 -5.26 -29.47 -5.38
C GLY A 353 -4.69 -28.21 -4.73
N LEU A 354 -3.36 -28.12 -4.54
CA LEU A 354 -2.73 -26.92 -3.97
C LEU A 354 -2.95 -25.68 -4.85
N ASP A 355 -2.84 -25.83 -6.17
CA ASP A 355 -3.09 -24.72 -7.11
C ASP A 355 -4.55 -24.27 -7.08
N LEU A 356 -5.50 -25.19 -6.86
CA LEU A 356 -6.91 -24.85 -6.69
C LEU A 356 -7.12 -24.02 -5.40
N LEU A 357 -6.42 -24.37 -4.32
CA LEU A 357 -6.47 -23.60 -3.09
C LEU A 357 -5.87 -22.20 -3.27
N LYS A 358 -4.71 -22.10 -3.94
CA LYS A 358 -4.10 -20.81 -4.27
C LYS A 358 -5.03 -19.92 -5.08
N ASN A 359 -5.66 -20.47 -6.12
CA ASN A 359 -6.64 -19.75 -6.94
C ASN A 359 -7.87 -19.31 -6.12
N ALA A 360 -8.38 -20.19 -5.24
CA ALA A 360 -9.50 -19.86 -4.38
C ALA A 360 -9.18 -18.72 -3.40
N VAL A 361 -7.94 -18.67 -2.89
CA VAL A 361 -7.45 -17.57 -2.04
C VAL A 361 -7.43 -16.25 -2.82
N THR A 362 -6.79 -16.21 -3.99
CA THR A 362 -6.71 -14.99 -4.81
C THR A 362 -8.08 -14.50 -5.26
N GLU A 363 -9.01 -15.42 -5.53
CA GLU A 363 -10.40 -15.11 -5.87
C GLU A 363 -11.17 -14.55 -4.66
N ALA A 364 -11.05 -15.17 -3.47
CA ALA A 364 -11.71 -14.72 -2.25
C ALA A 364 -11.29 -13.30 -1.83
N VAL A 365 -10.04 -12.93 -2.10
CA VAL A 365 -9.48 -11.60 -1.81
C VAL A 365 -9.79 -10.59 -2.92
N GLY A 366 -10.30 -11.04 -4.07
CA GLY A 366 -10.67 -10.16 -5.19
C GLY A 366 -9.50 -9.60 -6.00
N VAL A 367 -8.28 -10.10 -5.79
CA VAL A 367 -7.06 -9.60 -6.46
C VAL A 367 -7.10 -9.80 -7.97
N HIS A 368 -7.81 -10.82 -8.45
CA HIS A 368 -8.01 -11.07 -9.88
C HIS A 368 -8.75 -9.92 -10.63
N ARG A 369 -9.40 -9.01 -9.90
CA ARG A 369 -10.09 -7.83 -10.44
C ARG A 369 -9.18 -6.64 -10.63
N LEU A 370 -7.95 -6.67 -10.07
CA LEU A 370 -6.99 -5.59 -10.20
C LEU A 370 -6.12 -5.80 -11.44
N SER A 371 -6.16 -4.85 -12.37
CA SER A 371 -5.21 -4.78 -13.46
C SER A 371 -4.03 -3.87 -13.09
N ALA A 372 -2.90 -4.03 -13.78
CA ALA A 372 -1.73 -3.15 -13.60
C ALA A 372 -2.02 -1.69 -14.02
N GLU A 373 -3.15 -1.48 -14.70
CA GLU A 373 -3.56 -0.19 -15.25
C GLU A 373 -4.58 0.54 -14.38
N ASP A 374 -5.16 -0.14 -13.39
CA ASP A 374 -6.21 0.44 -12.57
C ASP A 374 -5.66 1.48 -11.58
N ALA A 375 -6.44 2.53 -11.37
CA ALA A 375 -6.28 3.41 -10.23
C ALA A 375 -6.79 2.67 -8.98
N VAL A 376 -5.94 2.59 -7.93
CA VAL A 376 -6.26 1.87 -6.70
C VAL A 376 -6.08 2.82 -5.52
N LEU A 377 -7.03 2.80 -4.59
CA LEU A 377 -6.90 3.51 -3.32
C LEU A 377 -5.88 2.79 -2.43
N ILE A 378 -4.92 3.56 -1.88
CA ILE A 378 -3.80 2.98 -1.13
C ILE A 378 -3.80 3.36 0.36
N SER A 379 -4.68 4.26 0.80
CA SER A 379 -4.77 4.65 2.20
C SER A 379 -6.22 4.74 2.69
N GLU A 380 -6.43 4.58 4.00
CA GLU A 380 -7.75 4.76 4.62
C GLU A 380 -8.26 6.18 4.41
N ARG A 381 -7.40 7.18 4.47
CA ARG A 381 -7.75 8.57 4.17
C ARG A 381 -8.37 8.70 2.78
N GLN A 382 -7.73 8.11 1.75
CA GLN A 382 -8.23 8.15 0.37
C GLN A 382 -9.59 7.46 0.26
N ARG A 383 -9.74 6.28 0.90
CA ARG A 383 -11.01 5.54 0.94
C ARG A 383 -12.12 6.38 1.57
N ASP A 384 -11.86 7.00 2.73
CA ASP A 384 -12.86 7.80 3.43
C ASP A 384 -13.23 9.07 2.64
N CYS A 385 -12.27 9.68 1.93
CA CYS A 385 -12.56 10.79 1.04
C CYS A 385 -13.43 10.37 -0.16
N ALA A 386 -13.13 9.22 -0.79
CA ALA A 386 -13.91 8.69 -1.89
C ALA A 386 -15.33 8.29 -1.45
N ALA A 387 -15.49 7.69 -0.26
CA ALA A 387 -16.79 7.35 0.31
C ALA A 387 -17.64 8.60 0.54
N ARG A 388 -17.09 9.65 1.15
CA ARG A 388 -17.80 10.92 1.34
C ARG A 388 -18.18 11.59 0.03
N ALA A 389 -17.32 11.51 -0.98
CA ALA A 389 -17.64 12.03 -2.32
C ALA A 389 -18.80 11.24 -2.96
N LEU A 390 -18.81 9.92 -2.79
CA LEU A 390 -19.89 9.05 -3.26
C LEU A 390 -21.22 9.37 -2.56
N ASP A 391 -21.20 9.61 -1.27
CA ASP A 391 -22.40 10.01 -0.51
C ASP A 391 -22.96 11.34 -1.05
N GLY A 392 -22.12 12.35 -1.28
CA GLY A 392 -22.54 13.61 -1.88
C GLY A 392 -23.16 13.46 -3.27
N ILE A 393 -22.58 12.58 -4.12
CA ILE A 393 -23.17 12.28 -5.45
C ILE A 393 -24.53 11.58 -5.31
N ASN A 394 -24.68 10.66 -4.37
CA ASN A 394 -25.97 9.99 -4.12
C ASN A 394 -27.04 10.98 -3.62
N GLU A 395 -26.68 11.93 -2.78
CA GLU A 395 -27.57 13.01 -2.35
C GLU A 395 -27.99 13.89 -3.54
N ALA A 396 -27.06 14.27 -4.42
CA ALA A 396 -27.35 15.06 -5.60
C ALA A 396 -28.30 14.32 -6.57
N LEU A 397 -28.05 13.04 -6.84
CA LEU A 397 -28.92 12.19 -7.66
C LEU A 397 -30.33 12.07 -7.06
N SER A 398 -30.43 11.94 -5.75
CA SER A 398 -31.72 11.87 -5.03
C SER A 398 -32.50 13.18 -5.13
N ALA A 399 -31.80 14.32 -5.01
CA ALA A 399 -32.40 15.63 -5.16
C ALA A 399 -32.93 15.89 -6.58
N LEU A 400 -32.18 15.49 -7.61
CA LEU A 400 -32.58 15.59 -9.00
C LEU A 400 -33.84 14.73 -9.29
N SER A 401 -33.88 13.51 -8.78
CA SER A 401 -35.04 12.62 -8.95
C SER A 401 -36.30 13.16 -8.26
N ALA A 402 -36.15 13.76 -7.07
CA ALA A 402 -37.24 14.38 -6.35
C ALA A 402 -37.78 15.67 -7.03
N ALA A 403 -36.88 16.44 -7.66
CA ALA A 403 -37.28 17.64 -8.44
C ALA A 403 -38.05 17.26 -9.71
N THR A 404 -37.62 16.21 -10.41
CA THR A 404 -38.35 15.68 -11.58
C THR A 404 -39.73 15.14 -11.20
N ALA A 405 -39.83 14.40 -10.11
CA ALA A 405 -41.12 13.88 -9.62
C ALA A 405 -42.14 15.01 -9.26
N LYS A 406 -41.68 16.13 -8.67
CA LYS A 406 -42.51 17.29 -8.35
C LYS A 406 -43.03 18.02 -9.61
N ASN A 407 -42.24 18.06 -10.69
CA ASN A 407 -42.68 18.67 -11.96
C ASN A 407 -43.78 17.85 -12.65
N TRP A 408 -43.77 16.50 -12.54
CA TRP A 408 -44.81 15.63 -13.07
C TRP A 408 -46.11 15.67 -12.29
N SER A 409 -46.10 16.09 -11.02
CA SER A 409 -47.32 16.25 -10.18
C SER A 409 -48.02 17.61 -10.36
N ARG A 410 -47.44 18.54 -11.15
CA ARG A 410 -47.97 19.88 -11.43
C ARG A 410 -48.52 20.04 -12.86
N THR A 411 -48.32 19.03 -13.72
CA THR A 411 -48.97 18.87 -15.02
C THR A 411 -50.13 17.89 -14.93
#